data_2d5fbb9c83dbc3c0c1a95b1517460457
#
_entry.id   2d5fbb9c83dbc3c0c1a95b1517460457
#
_cell.length_a   1.000
_cell.length_b   1.000
_cell.length_c   1.000
_cell.angle_alpha   90.00
_cell.angle_beta   90.00
_cell.angle_gamma   90.00
#
_symmetry.space_group_name_H-M   'P 1'
#
loop_
_entity.id
_entity.type
_entity.pdbx_description
1 polymer ?
#
loop_
_entity_poly.entity_id
_entity_poly.type
_entity_poly.pdbx_seq_one_letter_code
_entity_poly.pdbx_strand_id
1 'polypeptide(L)'
;VRGRLSAGFLLLRATGVAALALLLWNPVTTRSEPGGPPLVLLDASLSMAGHGGRWRAALDTARALAGDGVIWRFGRAVRAFDTLPPADGASWLGPALAAAAARGGPVIVVSDGAIADLPDVPPDLVRRARLVVLPRPAFVDAFVASVEGPRRVAANDTVRLKVSYGISGMRDAGSGMRDAGSEMRDANLTLSVEGRRLVSRHVALPDSGIVSADLTLPASRIPHPGWSTLEVRLEDVGDEEPRDDARLFVVEVSPAPAIVMLAAPPDWDTRFLSRTLAEVARVPVKTFVATEPTRWRDAATLAPVSPADLARSTAAARLVVAAGDPGLLPPRGLPRAVAPSLLSWPTVGGVPGDWYVESPPPPSPVAAALAGIPWDSVPPATAATGVAPGRDTSGVVALSVRLARRGAARPIVRLVVRDGVRQATLSATGLYRWVFRGGASAQAYRALVAALTDWLLGGGDGRGERFVPVTYEVPNGMPVVWRWVGRGGTGGTGQPIDVVVRLAGNAGERVDTLRFDAAGQAELLLPPGVYRYASRGGGERGLVAVETYSDEWRPAQAMLRAQEGAPAARLVGVGLRDRWWWFVVAIAAFAAEWAWRRRQGLP
;
A
#
# COMPACT_ATOMS: atom_id res chain seq x y z
N VAL A 1 31.48 -55.34 72.54
CA VAL A 1 30.57 -54.27 72.86
C VAL A 1 29.93 -53.81 71.54
N ARG A 2 28.73 -54.32 71.21
CA ARG A 2 27.97 -53.85 70.09
C ARG A 2 27.33 -52.53 70.51
N GLY A 3 27.95 -51.40 70.16
CA GLY A 3 27.35 -50.08 70.37
C GLY A 3 26.05 -49.95 69.60
N ARG A 4 24.93 -49.87 70.30
CA ARG A 4 23.65 -49.44 69.74
C ARG A 4 23.86 -48.05 69.15
N LEU A 5 23.93 -47.96 67.84
CA LEU A 5 23.84 -46.67 67.14
C LEU A 5 22.55 -46.01 67.64
N SER A 6 22.64 -44.96 68.41
CA SER A 6 21.43 -44.25 68.90
C SER A 6 20.67 -43.71 67.69
N ALA A 7 19.34 -43.80 67.70
CA ALA A 7 18.49 -43.32 66.64
C ALA A 7 18.77 -41.84 66.28
N GLY A 8 19.31 -41.07 67.22
CA GLY A 8 19.72 -39.68 67.01
C GLY A 8 20.90 -39.49 66.04
N PHE A 9 21.89 -40.42 66.03
CA PHE A 9 22.99 -40.34 65.07
C PHE A 9 22.52 -40.59 63.63
N LEU A 10 21.67 -41.60 63.47
CA LEU A 10 21.12 -41.95 62.17
C LEU A 10 20.27 -40.79 61.63
N LEU A 11 19.56 -40.12 62.51
CA LEU A 11 18.69 -38.99 62.14
C LEU A 11 19.52 -37.76 61.71
N LEU A 12 20.57 -37.40 62.47
CA LEU A 12 21.45 -36.29 62.11
C LEU A 12 22.21 -36.58 60.81
N ARG A 13 22.69 -37.78 60.61
CA ARG A 13 23.37 -38.17 59.37
C ARG A 13 22.43 -38.18 58.18
N ALA A 14 21.25 -38.71 58.34
CA ALA A 14 20.22 -38.73 57.33
C ALA A 14 19.80 -37.30 56.93
N THR A 15 19.66 -36.36 57.90
CA THR A 15 19.38 -34.95 57.64
C THR A 15 20.52 -34.28 56.89
N GLY A 16 21.77 -34.48 57.25
CA GLY A 16 22.91 -33.93 56.58
C GLY A 16 23.04 -34.45 55.13
N VAL A 17 22.89 -35.78 54.93
CA VAL A 17 22.93 -36.41 53.62
C VAL A 17 21.74 -35.93 52.75
N ALA A 18 20.53 -35.85 53.32
CA ALA A 18 19.36 -35.37 52.58
C ALA A 18 19.52 -33.90 52.18
N ALA A 19 20.04 -33.05 53.07
CA ALA A 19 20.33 -31.65 52.74
C ALA A 19 21.39 -31.52 51.61
N LEU A 20 22.42 -32.34 51.67
CA LEU A 20 23.46 -32.37 50.63
C LEU A 20 22.90 -32.89 49.29
N ALA A 21 22.07 -33.93 49.33
CA ALA A 21 21.42 -34.46 48.12
C ALA A 21 20.49 -33.43 47.48
N LEU A 22 19.71 -32.71 48.29
CA LEU A 22 18.85 -31.59 47.82
C LEU A 22 19.66 -30.43 47.24
N LEU A 23 20.81 -30.09 47.84
CA LEU A 23 21.75 -29.11 47.30
C LEU A 23 22.40 -29.58 45.99
N LEU A 24 22.71 -30.86 45.85
CA LEU A 24 23.25 -31.43 44.62
C LEU A 24 22.19 -31.46 43.49
N TRP A 25 20.98 -31.88 43.84
CA TRP A 25 19.86 -31.89 42.89
C TRP A 25 19.44 -30.47 42.48
N ASN A 26 19.60 -29.49 43.37
CA ASN A 26 19.31 -28.08 43.15
C ASN A 26 17.91 -27.83 42.53
N PRO A 27 16.81 -28.25 43.14
CA PRO A 27 15.48 -27.99 42.60
C PRO A 27 15.25 -26.48 42.49
N VAL A 28 14.78 -26.07 41.33
CA VAL A 28 14.49 -24.66 41.02
C VAL A 28 13.04 -24.38 41.39
N THR A 29 12.85 -23.44 42.29
CA THR A 29 11.51 -22.89 42.60
C THR A 29 11.34 -21.59 41.82
N THR A 30 10.23 -21.45 41.08
CA THR A 30 9.90 -20.21 40.43
C THR A 30 9.37 -19.18 41.41
N ARG A 31 10.04 -18.05 41.50
CA ARG A 31 9.55 -16.88 42.25
C ARG A 31 9.11 -15.81 41.26
N SER A 32 7.93 -15.25 41.51
CA SER A 32 7.46 -14.09 40.81
C SER A 32 8.18 -12.86 41.36
N GLU A 33 9.08 -12.26 40.57
CA GLU A 33 9.68 -10.96 40.91
C GLU A 33 8.99 -9.85 40.14
N PRO A 34 8.87 -8.63 40.71
CA PRO A 34 8.40 -7.49 39.94
C PRO A 34 9.25 -7.35 38.68
N GLY A 35 8.61 -7.16 37.55
CA GLY A 35 9.33 -6.89 36.29
C GLY A 35 10.33 -5.76 36.46
N GLY A 36 11.42 -5.80 35.74
CA GLY A 36 12.43 -4.71 35.72
C GLY A 36 11.80 -3.37 35.31
N PRO A 37 12.63 -2.33 35.11
CA PRO A 37 12.14 -1.01 34.76
C PRO A 37 11.27 -1.04 33.50
N PRO A 38 10.15 -0.30 33.48
CA PRO A 38 9.18 -0.38 32.40
C PRO A 38 9.72 0.17 31.08
N LEU A 39 9.19 -0.37 29.99
CA LEU A 39 9.31 0.22 28.66
C LEU A 39 8.03 1.01 28.35
N VAL A 40 8.15 2.30 28.14
CA VAL A 40 7.04 3.16 27.74
C VAL A 40 7.07 3.35 26.23
N LEU A 41 5.97 2.97 25.57
CA LEU A 41 5.71 3.24 24.15
C LEU A 41 4.90 4.53 24.07
N LEU A 42 5.51 5.61 23.58
CA LEU A 42 4.88 6.92 23.41
C LEU A 42 4.44 7.09 21.97
N ASP A 43 3.15 7.30 21.77
CA ASP A 43 2.55 7.57 20.47
C ASP A 43 3.09 8.89 19.89
N ALA A 44 3.58 8.82 18.66
CA ALA A 44 4.17 9.94 17.93
C ALA A 44 3.43 10.22 16.61
N SER A 45 2.18 9.79 16.49
CA SER A 45 1.32 10.08 15.35
C SER A 45 0.84 11.54 15.35
N LEU A 46 0.43 12.01 14.17
CA LEU A 46 -0.09 13.37 14.01
C LEU A 46 -1.35 13.64 14.84
N SER A 47 -2.11 12.60 15.19
CA SER A 47 -3.28 12.72 16.05
C SER A 47 -2.94 13.32 17.42
N MET A 48 -1.76 13.01 17.93
CA MET A 48 -1.25 13.55 19.21
C MET A 48 -0.96 15.05 19.16
N ALA A 49 -0.76 15.64 17.97
CA ALA A 49 -0.43 17.05 17.74
C ALA A 49 -1.58 17.84 17.14
N GLY A 50 -2.69 17.21 16.77
CA GLY A 50 -3.88 17.84 16.20
C GLY A 50 -4.61 18.76 17.17
N HIS A 51 -5.73 19.31 16.74
CA HIS A 51 -6.58 20.11 17.62
C HIS A 51 -6.97 19.31 18.86
N GLY A 52 -6.84 19.92 20.04
CA GLY A 52 -6.98 19.21 21.31
C GLY A 52 -5.93 18.14 21.56
N GLY A 53 -4.87 18.08 20.76
CA GLY A 53 -3.80 17.11 20.85
C GLY A 53 -3.14 17.08 22.23
N ARG A 54 -2.80 15.88 22.68
CA ARG A 54 -2.31 15.62 24.04
C ARG A 54 -0.80 15.42 24.12
N TRP A 55 -0.06 15.85 23.10
CA TRP A 55 1.38 15.59 23.01
C TRP A 55 2.17 15.95 24.28
N ARG A 56 1.98 17.18 24.78
CA ARG A 56 2.70 17.63 26.00
C ARG A 56 2.34 16.78 27.21
N ALA A 57 1.03 16.56 27.43
CA ALA A 57 0.55 15.73 28.53
C ALA A 57 1.04 14.28 28.40
N ALA A 58 1.07 13.74 27.18
CA ALA A 58 1.56 12.39 26.92
C ALA A 58 3.06 12.26 27.19
N LEU A 59 3.84 13.27 26.79
CA LEU A 59 5.28 13.34 27.03
C LEU A 59 5.58 13.37 28.53
N ASP A 60 4.87 14.21 29.30
CA ASP A 60 5.03 14.31 30.75
C ASP A 60 4.59 13.02 31.45
N THR A 61 3.48 12.44 31.01
CA THR A 61 2.97 11.14 31.50
C THR A 61 3.98 10.03 31.21
N ALA A 62 4.51 9.97 29.99
CA ALA A 62 5.49 8.95 29.60
C ALA A 62 6.76 9.04 30.45
N ARG A 63 7.26 10.25 30.71
CA ARG A 63 8.42 10.47 31.59
C ARG A 63 8.15 10.06 33.03
N ALA A 64 6.99 10.43 33.55
CA ALA A 64 6.60 10.08 34.92
C ALA A 64 6.45 8.55 35.10
N LEU A 65 5.89 7.86 34.10
CA LEU A 65 5.69 6.42 34.14
C LEU A 65 6.96 5.61 33.84
N ALA A 66 7.88 6.17 33.08
CA ALA A 66 9.13 5.49 32.76
C ALA A 66 10.05 5.38 34.01
N GLY A 67 10.12 6.41 34.86
CA GLY A 67 11.07 6.43 35.97
C GLY A 67 12.50 6.17 35.46
N ASP A 68 13.10 5.08 35.96
CA ASP A 68 14.41 4.58 35.51
C ASP A 68 14.31 3.70 34.23
N GLY A 69 13.12 3.56 33.67
CA GLY A 69 12.84 2.78 32.47
C GLY A 69 13.23 3.49 31.16
N VAL A 70 12.83 2.91 30.06
CA VAL A 70 13.14 3.44 28.73
C VAL A 70 11.87 3.87 28.03
N ILE A 71 11.94 4.98 27.31
CA ILE A 71 10.85 5.45 26.44
C ILE A 71 11.25 5.15 25.00
N TRP A 72 10.34 4.55 24.23
CA TRP A 72 10.38 4.48 22.79
C TRP A 72 9.22 5.28 22.22
N ARG A 73 9.44 5.90 21.07
CA ARG A 73 8.36 6.47 20.27
C ARG A 73 7.89 5.45 19.26
N PHE A 74 6.59 5.38 19.05
CA PHE A 74 6.01 4.62 17.96
C PHE A 74 5.07 5.50 17.13
N GLY A 75 5.00 5.21 15.87
CA GLY A 75 4.13 5.74 14.85
C GLY A 75 4.16 4.69 13.76
N ARG A 76 4.61 5.02 12.55
CA ARG A 76 4.85 4.02 11.50
C ARG A 76 5.93 2.99 11.89
N ALA A 77 6.92 3.39 12.64
CA ALA A 77 7.98 2.53 13.14
C ALA A 77 8.35 2.89 14.57
N VAL A 78 8.96 1.93 15.27
CA VAL A 78 9.51 2.15 16.61
C VAL A 78 10.85 2.87 16.49
N ARG A 79 11.02 3.93 17.30
CA ARG A 79 12.23 4.77 17.32
C ARG A 79 12.68 5.03 18.74
N ALA A 80 13.97 5.37 18.89
CA ALA A 80 14.49 5.90 20.15
C ALA A 80 13.75 7.18 20.56
N PHE A 81 13.70 7.42 21.86
CA PHE A 81 13.05 8.61 22.41
C PHE A 81 13.76 9.89 21.98
N ASP A 82 12.97 10.83 21.51
CA ASP A 82 13.31 12.23 21.32
C ASP A 82 12.11 13.11 21.72
N THR A 83 12.30 14.42 21.75
CA THR A 83 11.27 15.41 22.15
C THR A 83 10.67 16.15 20.95
N LEU A 84 11.01 15.74 19.73
CA LEU A 84 10.46 16.35 18.53
C LEU A 84 8.93 16.19 18.49
N PRO A 85 8.20 17.14 17.91
CA PRO A 85 6.77 17.03 17.72
C PRO A 85 6.39 15.73 17.01
N PRO A 86 5.20 15.16 17.30
CA PRO A 86 4.70 14.01 16.56
C PRO A 86 4.53 14.37 15.08
N ALA A 87 4.92 13.45 14.21
CA ALA A 87 4.98 13.71 12.78
C ALA A 87 4.51 12.53 11.90
N ASP A 88 4.27 11.35 12.48
CA ASP A 88 3.87 10.19 11.70
C ASP A 88 2.37 10.25 11.36
N GLY A 89 2.02 9.97 10.12
CA GLY A 89 0.62 9.98 9.66
C GLY A 89 -0.21 8.80 10.16
N ALA A 90 0.40 7.83 10.85
CA ALA A 90 -0.30 6.68 11.41
C ALA A 90 0.48 6.09 12.59
N SER A 91 -0.24 5.50 13.55
CA SER A 91 0.30 4.76 14.69
C SER A 91 0.09 3.25 14.51
N TRP A 92 1.20 2.51 14.45
CA TRP A 92 1.19 1.06 14.32
C TRP A 92 1.58 0.43 15.66
N LEU A 93 0.59 0.01 16.40
CA LEU A 93 0.77 -0.53 17.76
C LEU A 93 1.26 -1.98 17.74
N GLY A 94 0.82 -2.79 16.79
CA GLY A 94 1.19 -4.20 16.69
C GLY A 94 2.70 -4.43 16.61
N PRO A 95 3.41 -3.83 15.65
CA PRO A 95 4.87 -3.88 15.57
C PRO A 95 5.57 -3.33 16.82
N ALA A 96 5.03 -2.26 17.43
CA ALA A 96 5.59 -1.66 18.63
C ALA A 96 5.50 -2.61 19.84
N LEU A 97 4.34 -3.24 20.05
CA LEU A 97 4.15 -4.24 21.10
C LEU A 97 4.99 -5.50 20.85
N ALA A 98 5.13 -5.94 19.60
CA ALA A 98 5.97 -7.08 19.26
C ALA A 98 7.45 -6.80 19.58
N ALA A 99 7.96 -5.63 19.21
CA ALA A 99 9.30 -5.19 19.56
C ALA A 99 9.51 -5.07 21.08
N ALA A 100 8.52 -4.53 21.80
CA ALA A 100 8.54 -4.43 23.25
C ALA A 100 8.53 -5.80 23.93
N ALA A 101 7.73 -6.75 23.44
CA ALA A 101 7.67 -8.11 23.93
C ALA A 101 9.00 -8.85 23.76
N ALA A 102 9.71 -8.62 22.64
CA ALA A 102 11.04 -9.19 22.41
C ALA A 102 12.09 -8.69 23.41
N ARG A 103 11.95 -7.46 23.91
CA ARG A 103 12.82 -6.93 24.97
C ARG A 103 12.52 -7.55 26.33
N GLY A 104 11.26 -7.89 26.59
CA GLY A 104 10.79 -8.36 27.90
C GLY A 104 10.60 -7.22 28.92
N GLY A 105 9.88 -7.51 30.00
CA GLY A 105 9.55 -6.55 31.06
C GLY A 105 8.15 -5.92 30.90
N PRO A 106 7.77 -5.03 31.84
CA PRO A 106 6.48 -4.33 31.81
C PRO A 106 6.45 -3.33 30.65
N VAL A 107 5.34 -3.32 29.92
CA VAL A 107 5.11 -2.42 28.79
C VAL A 107 3.97 -1.47 29.13
N ILE A 108 4.18 -0.19 28.92
CA ILE A 108 3.19 0.88 29.10
C ILE A 108 3.03 1.59 27.76
N VAL A 109 1.81 1.72 27.26
CA VAL A 109 1.48 2.47 26.05
C VAL A 109 0.82 3.78 26.46
N VAL A 110 1.29 4.90 25.91
CA VAL A 110 0.70 6.23 26.10
C VAL A 110 0.28 6.76 24.74
N SER A 111 -1.03 6.95 24.53
CA SER A 111 -1.64 7.37 23.25
C SER A 111 -2.91 8.17 23.50
N ASP A 112 -3.46 8.85 22.50
CA ASP A 112 -4.81 9.45 22.53
C ASP A 112 -5.91 8.41 22.27
N GLY A 113 -5.53 7.20 21.90
CA GLY A 113 -6.43 6.06 21.64
C GLY A 113 -6.76 5.83 20.17
N ALA A 114 -6.41 6.75 19.27
CA ALA A 114 -6.54 6.55 17.83
C ALA A 114 -5.35 5.72 17.34
N ILE A 115 -5.59 4.47 16.94
CA ILE A 115 -4.55 3.52 16.52
C ILE A 115 -4.93 2.95 15.16
N ALA A 116 -4.04 3.09 14.18
CA ALA A 116 -4.30 2.72 12.79
C ALA A 116 -4.51 1.23 12.58
N ASP A 117 -3.75 0.39 13.27
CA ASP A 117 -3.78 -1.07 13.14
C ASP A 117 -4.52 -1.80 14.27
N LEU A 118 -5.30 -1.09 15.10
CA LEU A 118 -5.94 -1.69 16.27
C LEU A 118 -6.74 -2.98 16.00
N PRO A 119 -7.49 -3.11 14.89
CA PRO A 119 -8.21 -4.34 14.58
C PRO A 119 -7.29 -5.56 14.33
N ASP A 120 -6.06 -5.30 13.88
CA ASP A 120 -5.10 -6.33 13.48
C ASP A 120 -4.11 -6.69 14.61
N VAL A 121 -4.11 -5.93 15.72
CA VAL A 121 -3.21 -6.17 16.85
C VAL A 121 -3.63 -7.43 17.61
N PRO A 122 -2.72 -8.40 17.83
CA PRO A 122 -3.02 -9.59 18.62
C PRO A 122 -3.51 -9.23 20.02
N PRO A 123 -4.71 -9.69 20.44
CA PRO A 123 -5.30 -9.32 21.74
C PRO A 123 -4.42 -9.67 22.94
N ASP A 124 -3.59 -10.71 22.81
CA ASP A 124 -2.67 -11.14 23.87
C ASP A 124 -1.56 -10.12 24.15
N LEU A 125 -1.07 -9.45 23.12
CA LEU A 125 -0.08 -8.38 23.28
C LEU A 125 -0.71 -7.16 23.95
N VAL A 126 -1.93 -6.81 23.56
CA VAL A 126 -2.68 -5.70 24.15
C VAL A 126 -2.95 -5.96 25.63
N ARG A 127 -3.42 -7.17 26.00
CA ARG A 127 -3.74 -7.53 27.40
C ARG A 127 -2.53 -7.48 28.34
N ARG A 128 -1.33 -7.67 27.84
CA ARG A 128 -0.10 -7.62 28.64
C ARG A 128 0.40 -6.20 28.89
N ALA A 129 0.02 -5.26 28.07
CA ALA A 129 0.44 -3.86 28.19
C ALA A 129 -0.51 -3.07 29.09
N ARG A 130 0.03 -2.17 29.90
CA ARG A 130 -0.74 -1.10 30.54
C ARG A 130 -1.02 -0.02 29.51
N LEU A 131 -2.29 0.33 29.32
CA LEU A 131 -2.72 1.31 28.34
C LEU A 131 -3.17 2.58 29.05
N VAL A 132 -2.45 3.65 28.82
CA VAL A 132 -2.75 4.99 29.33
C VAL A 132 -3.26 5.81 28.15
N VAL A 133 -4.57 6.04 28.14
CA VAL A 133 -5.23 6.77 27.05
C VAL A 133 -5.55 8.18 27.53
N LEU A 134 -5.11 9.14 26.72
CA LEU A 134 -5.34 10.57 26.90
C LEU A 134 -6.26 11.07 25.78
N PRO A 135 -7.57 10.84 25.86
CA PRO A 135 -8.47 11.11 24.76
C PRO A 135 -8.49 12.60 24.41
N ARG A 136 -8.62 12.88 23.14
CA ARG A 136 -8.88 14.24 22.66
C ARG A 136 -10.31 14.65 23.03
N PRO A 137 -10.54 15.95 23.29
CA PRO A 137 -11.90 16.44 23.41
C PRO A 137 -12.66 16.20 22.10
N ALA A 138 -13.98 16.02 22.19
CA ALA A 138 -14.81 15.98 21.00
C ALA A 138 -14.85 17.35 20.35
N PHE A 139 -14.66 17.41 19.04
CA PHE A 139 -14.76 18.63 18.22
C PHE A 139 -15.45 18.31 16.89
N VAL A 140 -16.00 19.31 16.26
CA VAL A 140 -16.58 19.18 14.93
C VAL A 140 -15.51 19.55 13.92
N ASP A 141 -15.32 18.69 12.93
CA ASP A 141 -14.24 18.72 11.99
C ASP A 141 -14.73 18.38 10.59
N ALA A 142 -14.40 19.20 9.61
CA ALA A 142 -14.69 18.96 8.21
C ALA A 142 -13.39 18.58 7.50
N PHE A 143 -13.42 17.60 6.62
CA PHE A 143 -12.21 17.04 6.03
C PHE A 143 -12.40 16.61 4.57
N VAL A 144 -11.29 16.61 3.81
CA VAL A 144 -11.21 15.96 2.51
C VAL A 144 -10.69 14.54 2.71
N ALA A 145 -11.54 13.54 2.48
CA ALA A 145 -11.21 12.13 2.70
C ALA A 145 -10.28 11.55 1.62
N SER A 146 -10.65 11.78 0.34
CA SER A 146 -9.86 11.28 -0.79
C SER A 146 -10.11 12.10 -2.05
N VAL A 147 -9.13 12.06 -2.94
CA VAL A 147 -9.22 12.62 -4.30
C VAL A 147 -8.86 11.52 -5.28
N GLU A 148 -9.78 11.20 -6.18
CA GLU A 148 -9.61 10.17 -7.19
C GLU A 148 -9.74 10.76 -8.59
N GLY A 149 -8.91 10.31 -9.54
CA GLY A 149 -8.98 10.79 -10.91
C GLY A 149 -7.91 10.19 -11.82
N PRO A 150 -7.88 10.62 -13.08
CA PRO A 150 -6.88 10.15 -14.03
C PRO A 150 -5.50 10.74 -13.71
N ARG A 151 -4.51 9.88 -13.59
CA ARG A 151 -3.11 10.28 -13.32
C ARG A 151 -2.40 10.89 -14.54
N ARG A 152 -2.90 10.65 -15.74
CA ARG A 152 -2.35 11.14 -16.99
C ARG A 152 -3.45 11.61 -17.90
N VAL A 153 -3.34 12.83 -18.38
CA VAL A 153 -4.33 13.47 -19.26
C VAL A 153 -3.63 14.19 -20.40
N ALA A 154 -4.31 14.32 -21.52
CA ALA A 154 -3.83 15.17 -22.60
C ALA A 154 -4.24 16.64 -22.33
N ALA A 155 -3.43 17.60 -22.81
CA ALA A 155 -3.66 19.03 -22.58
C ALA A 155 -5.00 19.53 -23.16
N ASN A 156 -5.53 18.86 -24.19
CA ASN A 156 -6.81 19.16 -24.80
C ASN A 156 -8.00 18.39 -24.16
N ASP A 157 -7.76 17.68 -23.07
CA ASP A 157 -8.77 16.89 -22.35
C ASP A 157 -9.22 17.57 -21.06
N THR A 158 -10.14 16.95 -20.35
CA THR A 158 -10.68 17.44 -19.08
C THR A 158 -10.25 16.50 -17.96
N VAL A 159 -9.59 17.04 -16.95
CA VAL A 159 -9.34 16.37 -15.67
C VAL A 159 -10.66 16.33 -14.90
N ARG A 160 -11.10 15.14 -14.52
CA ARG A 160 -12.27 14.94 -13.66
C ARG A 160 -11.80 14.27 -12.38
N LEU A 161 -12.00 14.96 -11.28
CA LEU A 161 -11.66 14.49 -9.96
C LEU A 161 -12.93 14.19 -9.19
N LYS A 162 -13.05 13.00 -8.65
CA LYS A 162 -14.04 12.65 -7.65
C LYS A 162 -13.44 12.93 -6.28
N VAL A 163 -14.00 13.87 -5.57
CA VAL A 163 -13.57 14.29 -4.24
C VAL A 163 -14.54 13.74 -3.21
N SER A 164 -14.04 12.96 -2.28
CA SER A 164 -14.80 12.53 -1.10
C SER A 164 -14.45 13.44 0.07
N TYR A 165 -15.45 14.03 0.70
CA TYR A 165 -15.30 14.94 1.82
C TYR A 165 -16.41 14.67 2.84
N GLY A 166 -16.23 15.12 4.05
CA GLY A 166 -17.20 14.85 5.10
C GLY A 166 -17.04 15.71 6.32
N ILE A 167 -17.85 15.39 7.32
CA ILE A 167 -17.82 15.97 8.65
C ILE A 167 -17.70 14.85 9.69
N SER A 168 -16.89 15.10 10.71
CA SER A 168 -16.76 14.26 11.89
C SER A 168 -17.10 15.06 13.15
N GLY A 169 -17.40 14.37 14.24
CA GLY A 169 -17.84 15.01 15.47
C GLY A 169 -19.36 14.90 15.61
N MET A 170 -19.78 13.90 16.40
CA MET A 170 -21.20 13.66 16.63
C MET A 170 -21.77 14.69 17.57
N ARG A 171 -22.90 15.27 17.15
CA ARG A 171 -23.79 16.00 18.04
C ARG A 171 -24.40 15.00 19.03
N ASP A 172 -23.90 14.95 20.23
CA ASP A 172 -24.73 14.47 21.32
C ASP A 172 -25.89 15.45 21.50
N ALA A 173 -27.09 14.97 21.27
CA ALA A 173 -28.35 15.74 21.30
C ALA A 173 -28.64 16.42 22.67
N GLY A 174 -27.68 16.45 23.57
CA GLY A 174 -27.77 16.97 24.93
C GLY A 174 -26.72 18.04 25.31
N SER A 175 -25.69 18.26 24.53
CA SER A 175 -24.73 19.32 24.82
C SER A 175 -25.18 20.63 24.14
N GLY A 176 -25.15 21.76 24.85
CA GLY A 176 -25.59 23.08 24.40
C GLY A 176 -24.79 23.69 23.22
N MET A 177 -24.16 22.86 22.40
CA MET A 177 -23.38 23.18 21.20
C MET A 177 -24.25 23.30 19.94
N ARG A 178 -25.57 23.58 20.13
CA ARG A 178 -26.53 23.67 19.02
C ARG A 178 -26.25 24.78 18.02
N ASP A 179 -25.52 25.80 18.39
CA ASP A 179 -25.33 26.99 17.53
C ASP A 179 -24.12 26.86 16.59
N ALA A 180 -23.00 26.22 17.00
CA ALA A 180 -21.83 26.06 16.14
C ALA A 180 -22.07 25.14 14.91
N GLY A 181 -22.97 24.19 15.02
CA GLY A 181 -23.24 23.24 13.92
C GLY A 181 -24.30 23.69 12.90
N SER A 182 -24.96 24.84 13.10
CA SER A 182 -25.87 25.41 12.09
C SER A 182 -25.12 26.24 11.04
N GLU A 183 -23.91 26.72 11.36
CA GLU A 183 -23.07 27.53 10.47
C GLU A 183 -22.20 26.69 9.52
N MET A 184 -21.93 25.43 9.82
CA MET A 184 -21.08 24.52 9.00
C MET A 184 -21.90 23.68 8.00
N ARG A 185 -22.91 24.25 7.34
CA ARG A 185 -23.71 23.47 6.36
C ARG A 185 -23.19 23.54 4.95
N ASP A 186 -22.46 24.58 4.64
CA ASP A 186 -21.98 24.89 3.30
C ASP A 186 -20.48 25.15 3.32
N ALA A 187 -19.79 24.67 2.30
CA ALA A 187 -18.37 24.89 2.11
C ALA A 187 -18.06 25.18 0.64
N ASN A 188 -16.89 25.73 0.39
CA ASN A 188 -16.37 25.87 -0.96
C ASN A 188 -15.28 24.82 -1.20
N LEU A 189 -15.55 23.89 -2.11
CA LEU A 189 -14.55 22.93 -2.59
C LEU A 189 -13.74 23.59 -3.69
N THR A 190 -12.47 23.87 -3.41
CA THR A 190 -11.57 24.58 -4.33
C THR A 190 -10.52 23.64 -4.89
N LEU A 191 -10.10 23.90 -6.11
CA LEU A 191 -8.99 23.23 -6.79
C LEU A 191 -7.96 24.27 -7.17
N SER A 192 -6.72 24.08 -6.70
CA SER A 192 -5.61 24.99 -6.98
C SER A 192 -4.38 24.25 -7.51
N VAL A 193 -3.53 24.98 -8.23
CA VAL A 193 -2.21 24.53 -8.71
C VAL A 193 -1.22 25.61 -8.34
N GLU A 194 -0.12 25.22 -7.64
CA GLU A 194 0.91 26.17 -7.21
C GLU A 194 0.34 27.41 -6.50
N GLY A 195 -0.69 27.20 -5.65
CA GLY A 195 -1.38 28.27 -4.94
C GLY A 195 -2.38 29.10 -5.76
N ARG A 196 -2.48 28.87 -7.07
CA ARG A 196 -3.45 29.56 -7.94
C ARG A 196 -4.75 28.77 -7.99
N ARG A 197 -5.85 29.35 -7.53
CA ARG A 197 -7.19 28.76 -7.62
C ARG A 197 -7.66 28.69 -9.07
N LEU A 198 -8.05 27.49 -9.50
CA LEU A 198 -8.53 27.22 -10.86
C LEU A 198 -10.03 26.94 -10.92
N VAL A 199 -10.57 26.27 -9.88
CA VAL A 199 -11.98 25.91 -9.77
C VAL A 199 -12.42 26.18 -8.35
N SER A 200 -13.66 26.65 -8.18
CA SER A 200 -14.37 26.70 -6.90
C SER A 200 -15.78 26.20 -7.13
N ARG A 201 -16.25 25.33 -6.25
CA ARG A 201 -17.60 24.77 -6.28
C ARG A 201 -18.20 24.81 -4.89
N HIS A 202 -19.37 25.45 -4.77
CA HIS A 202 -20.14 25.39 -3.55
C HIS A 202 -20.70 23.99 -3.33
N VAL A 203 -20.55 23.45 -2.12
CA VAL A 203 -20.96 22.11 -1.74
C VAL A 203 -21.63 22.13 -0.38
N ALA A 204 -22.67 21.33 -0.21
CA ALA A 204 -23.28 21.10 1.09
C ALA A 204 -22.46 20.04 1.86
N LEU A 205 -22.19 20.31 3.12
CA LEU A 205 -21.60 19.35 4.03
C LEU A 205 -22.69 18.41 4.57
N PRO A 206 -22.41 17.12 4.73
CA PRO A 206 -23.36 16.19 5.33
C PRO A 206 -23.49 16.48 6.83
N ASP A 207 -24.63 16.07 7.43
CA ASP A 207 -24.78 16.14 8.90
C ASP A 207 -23.79 15.23 9.63
N SER A 208 -23.37 14.16 8.98
CA SER A 208 -22.32 13.21 9.41
C SER A 208 -21.89 12.33 8.26
N GLY A 209 -20.66 11.76 8.33
CA GLY A 209 -20.14 10.82 7.36
C GLY A 209 -19.48 11.46 6.16
N ILE A 210 -19.42 10.74 5.03
CA ILE A 210 -18.67 11.11 3.84
C ILE A 210 -19.60 11.14 2.63
N VAL A 211 -19.50 12.22 1.85
CA VAL A 211 -20.17 12.40 0.56
C VAL A 211 -19.13 12.65 -0.53
N SER A 212 -19.55 12.63 -1.80
CA SER A 212 -18.65 12.88 -2.92
C SER A 212 -19.16 13.94 -3.86
N ALA A 213 -18.26 14.74 -4.40
CA ALA A 213 -18.53 15.69 -5.48
C ALA A 213 -17.50 15.56 -6.60
N ASP A 214 -17.92 15.88 -7.82
CA ASP A 214 -17.04 15.89 -8.98
C ASP A 214 -16.52 17.31 -9.23
N LEU A 215 -15.20 17.45 -9.34
CA LEU A 215 -14.54 18.66 -9.86
C LEU A 215 -14.05 18.41 -11.28
N THR A 216 -14.28 19.35 -12.17
CA THR A 216 -13.84 19.27 -13.56
C THR A 216 -12.98 20.47 -13.92
N LEU A 217 -11.85 20.21 -14.57
CA LEU A 217 -10.91 21.22 -14.99
C LEU A 217 -10.39 20.89 -16.39
N PRO A 218 -10.46 21.79 -17.39
CA PRO A 218 -9.72 21.62 -18.64
C PRO A 218 -8.21 21.52 -18.35
N ALA A 219 -7.56 20.44 -18.82
CA ALA A 219 -6.15 20.21 -18.55
C ALA A 219 -5.24 21.34 -19.07
N SER A 220 -5.71 22.09 -20.10
CA SER A 220 -5.03 23.29 -20.62
C SER A 220 -4.91 24.45 -19.62
N ARG A 221 -5.70 24.43 -18.53
CA ARG A 221 -5.59 25.43 -17.45
C ARG A 221 -4.49 25.12 -16.44
N ILE A 222 -3.93 23.90 -16.47
CA ILE A 222 -2.75 23.54 -15.69
C ILE A 222 -1.53 24.20 -16.35
N PRO A 223 -0.76 25.01 -15.60
CA PRO A 223 0.21 25.95 -16.18
C PRO A 223 1.28 25.33 -17.06
N HIS A 224 1.72 24.11 -16.74
CA HIS A 224 2.86 23.49 -17.41
C HIS A 224 2.54 22.07 -17.86
N PRO A 225 2.97 21.66 -19.07
CA PRO A 225 2.95 20.26 -19.45
C PRO A 225 3.93 19.46 -18.57
N GLY A 226 3.58 18.21 -18.30
CA GLY A 226 4.33 17.33 -17.42
C GLY A 226 3.64 17.11 -16.08
N TRP A 227 4.42 16.75 -15.08
CA TRP A 227 3.91 16.43 -13.74
C TRP A 227 3.59 17.69 -12.95
N SER A 228 2.38 17.75 -12.39
CA SER A 228 1.87 18.84 -11.57
C SER A 228 1.13 18.29 -10.35
N THR A 229 1.09 19.08 -9.29
CA THR A 229 0.29 18.79 -8.09
C THR A 229 -0.92 19.68 -8.06
N LEU A 230 -2.09 19.08 -7.98
CA LEU A 230 -3.35 19.74 -7.71
C LEU A 230 -3.63 19.67 -6.21
N GLU A 231 -4.00 20.77 -5.59
CA GLU A 231 -4.49 20.82 -4.22
C GLU A 231 -6.01 21.00 -4.25
N VAL A 232 -6.71 20.05 -3.64
CA VAL A 232 -8.16 20.14 -3.41
C VAL A 232 -8.37 20.50 -1.95
N ARG A 233 -9.10 21.56 -1.68
CA ARG A 233 -9.31 22.08 -0.33
C ARG A 233 -10.78 22.42 -0.09
N LEU A 234 -11.26 22.13 1.12
CA LEU A 234 -12.45 22.73 1.69
C LEU A 234 -12.09 24.10 2.26
N GLU A 235 -12.85 25.12 1.88
CA GLU A 235 -12.72 26.48 2.41
C GLU A 235 -14.03 26.91 3.06
N ASP A 236 -13.95 27.88 3.95
CA ASP A 236 -15.08 28.47 4.68
C ASP A 236 -15.76 27.47 5.64
N VAL A 237 -15.00 26.47 6.14
CA VAL A 237 -15.53 25.44 7.03
C VAL A 237 -15.52 25.81 8.52
N GLY A 238 -14.68 26.76 8.95
CA GLY A 238 -14.67 27.28 10.32
C GLY A 238 -14.33 26.23 11.39
N ASP A 239 -13.65 25.15 11.03
CA ASP A 239 -13.25 24.10 11.93
C ASP A 239 -11.88 24.37 12.59
N GLU A 240 -11.48 23.47 13.48
CA GLU A 240 -10.30 23.67 14.31
C GLU A 240 -9.08 22.87 13.85
N GLU A 241 -9.19 21.96 12.83
CA GLU A 241 -8.11 21.15 12.29
C GLU A 241 -7.90 21.38 10.78
N PRO A 242 -7.25 22.48 10.39
CA PRO A 242 -7.16 22.87 8.97
C PRO A 242 -6.21 21.98 8.13
N ARG A 243 -5.54 20.97 8.71
CA ARG A 243 -4.55 20.15 8.01
C ARG A 243 -5.18 19.03 7.18
N ASP A 244 -6.39 18.59 7.49
CA ASP A 244 -7.12 17.59 6.72
C ASP A 244 -8.22 18.20 5.83
N ASP A 245 -8.38 19.52 5.84
CA ASP A 245 -9.15 20.27 4.86
C ASP A 245 -8.64 20.11 3.43
N ALA A 246 -7.40 19.72 3.23
CA ALA A 246 -6.77 19.66 1.93
C ALA A 246 -6.11 18.32 1.64
N ARG A 247 -6.24 17.90 0.37
CA ARG A 247 -5.52 16.75 -0.18
C ARG A 247 -4.82 17.11 -1.48
N LEU A 248 -3.68 16.51 -1.70
CA LEU A 248 -2.93 16.66 -2.93
C LEU A 248 -3.32 15.56 -3.93
N PHE A 249 -3.27 15.91 -5.20
CA PHE A 249 -3.45 14.97 -6.30
C PHE A 249 -2.40 15.21 -7.37
N VAL A 250 -1.58 14.21 -7.67
CA VAL A 250 -0.52 14.29 -8.66
C VAL A 250 -1.04 13.87 -10.02
N VAL A 251 -0.85 14.71 -11.03
CA VAL A 251 -1.28 14.47 -12.41
C VAL A 251 -0.19 14.82 -13.41
N GLU A 252 -0.09 14.04 -14.48
CA GLU A 252 0.77 14.33 -15.63
C GLU A 252 -0.06 14.85 -16.80
N VAL A 253 0.28 16.03 -17.31
CA VAL A 253 -0.34 16.63 -18.49
C VAL A 253 0.59 16.46 -19.69
N SER A 254 0.13 15.77 -20.71
CA SER A 254 0.85 15.54 -21.97
C SER A 254 0.29 16.44 -23.08
N PRO A 255 1.09 16.93 -24.03
CA PRO A 255 0.62 17.77 -25.12
C PRO A 255 -0.48 17.14 -25.99
N ALA A 256 -0.43 15.81 -26.18
CA ALA A 256 -1.40 15.06 -26.98
C ALA A 256 -1.64 13.68 -26.37
N PRO A 257 -2.81 13.02 -26.65
CA PRO A 257 -3.04 11.65 -26.23
C PRO A 257 -2.03 10.73 -26.93
N ALA A 258 -1.37 9.87 -26.15
CA ALA A 258 -0.41 8.92 -26.71
C ALA A 258 -1.10 7.65 -27.22
N ILE A 259 -2.24 7.28 -26.62
CA ILE A 259 -3.08 6.16 -27.04
C ILE A 259 -4.46 6.69 -27.40
N VAL A 260 -4.95 6.34 -28.58
CA VAL A 260 -6.35 6.56 -28.97
C VAL A 260 -7.01 5.22 -29.19
N MET A 261 -8.07 4.95 -28.44
CA MET A 261 -8.91 3.76 -28.60
C MET A 261 -10.19 4.12 -29.34
N LEU A 262 -10.50 3.36 -30.38
CA LEU A 262 -11.75 3.40 -31.14
C LEU A 262 -12.56 2.16 -30.80
N ALA A 263 -13.71 2.31 -30.18
CA ALA A 263 -14.61 1.20 -29.81
C ALA A 263 -15.91 1.27 -30.63
N ALA A 264 -16.15 0.25 -31.45
CA ALA A 264 -17.29 0.18 -32.36
C ALA A 264 -17.75 -1.25 -32.61
N PRO A 265 -18.93 -1.67 -32.14
CA PRO A 265 -19.76 -0.99 -31.13
C PRO A 265 -19.15 -1.11 -29.73
N PRO A 266 -19.57 -0.27 -28.77
CA PRO A 266 -19.18 -0.43 -27.37
C PRO A 266 -19.85 -1.70 -26.80
N ASP A 267 -19.04 -2.62 -26.29
CA ASP A 267 -19.46 -3.85 -25.66
C ASP A 267 -18.65 -4.13 -24.37
N TRP A 268 -18.78 -5.30 -23.77
CA TRP A 268 -18.06 -5.65 -22.54
C TRP A 268 -16.55 -5.77 -22.78
N ASP A 269 -16.12 -6.36 -23.91
CA ASP A 269 -14.69 -6.48 -24.24
C ASP A 269 -14.07 -5.08 -24.41
N THR A 270 -14.71 -4.17 -25.16
CA THR A 270 -14.22 -2.80 -25.37
C THR A 270 -14.24 -1.97 -24.09
N ARG A 271 -15.26 -2.16 -23.25
CA ARG A 271 -15.36 -1.46 -21.96
C ARG A 271 -14.21 -1.85 -21.02
N PHE A 272 -13.95 -3.14 -20.86
CA PHE A 272 -12.89 -3.61 -19.98
C PHE A 272 -11.51 -3.32 -20.57
N LEU A 273 -11.35 -3.39 -21.89
CA LEU A 273 -10.11 -3.00 -22.55
C LEU A 273 -9.79 -1.51 -22.30
N SER A 274 -10.76 -0.62 -22.49
CA SER A 274 -10.60 0.82 -22.23
C SER A 274 -10.18 1.10 -20.79
N ARG A 275 -10.87 0.47 -19.82
CA ARG A 275 -10.56 0.60 -18.40
C ARG A 275 -9.16 0.08 -18.08
N THR A 276 -8.82 -1.10 -18.59
CA THR A 276 -7.49 -1.69 -18.33
C THR A 276 -6.38 -0.91 -19.00
N LEU A 277 -6.59 -0.40 -20.21
CA LEU A 277 -5.62 0.49 -20.86
C LEU A 277 -5.37 1.75 -20.02
N ALA A 278 -6.41 2.38 -19.50
CA ALA A 278 -6.27 3.55 -18.62
C ALA A 278 -5.52 3.22 -17.32
N GLU A 279 -5.67 1.98 -16.81
CA GLU A 279 -4.99 1.50 -15.60
C GLU A 279 -3.50 1.16 -15.87
N VAL A 280 -3.20 0.45 -16.96
CA VAL A 280 -1.85 -0.08 -17.21
C VAL A 280 -0.97 0.84 -18.05
N ALA A 281 -1.56 1.69 -18.89
CA ALA A 281 -0.81 2.60 -19.74
C ALA A 281 -0.18 3.73 -18.92
N ARG A 282 1.10 4.01 -19.20
CA ARG A 282 1.86 5.11 -18.59
C ARG A 282 1.81 6.39 -19.39
N VAL A 283 0.83 6.49 -20.27
CA VAL A 283 0.63 7.59 -21.19
C VAL A 283 -0.88 7.88 -21.25
N PRO A 284 -1.29 9.10 -21.61
CA PRO A 284 -2.70 9.45 -21.74
C PRO A 284 -3.43 8.56 -22.74
N VAL A 285 -4.58 8.05 -22.33
CA VAL A 285 -5.47 7.22 -23.14
C VAL A 285 -6.75 7.99 -23.39
N LYS A 286 -7.13 8.16 -24.66
CA LYS A 286 -8.41 8.72 -25.07
C LYS A 286 -9.23 7.66 -25.78
N THR A 287 -10.47 7.47 -25.34
CA THR A 287 -11.39 6.48 -25.91
C THR A 287 -12.53 7.19 -26.60
N PHE A 288 -12.79 6.81 -27.85
CA PHE A 288 -13.96 7.21 -28.60
C PHE A 288 -14.85 5.99 -28.86
N VAL A 289 -16.16 6.16 -28.75
CA VAL A 289 -17.14 5.11 -28.95
C VAL A 289 -18.06 5.46 -30.11
N ALA A 290 -18.33 4.49 -30.98
CA ALA A 290 -19.34 4.64 -32.02
C ALA A 290 -20.71 4.23 -31.45
N THR A 291 -21.61 5.18 -31.31
CA THR A 291 -23.00 4.92 -30.87
C THR A 291 -23.90 4.49 -32.01
N GLU A 292 -23.57 4.93 -33.23
CA GLU A 292 -24.20 4.59 -34.49
C GLU A 292 -23.12 4.54 -35.57
N PRO A 293 -23.35 3.92 -36.71
CA PRO A 293 -22.42 3.97 -37.83
C PRO A 293 -22.03 5.44 -38.14
N THR A 294 -20.74 5.73 -38.17
CA THR A 294 -20.18 7.07 -38.43
C THR A 294 -20.36 8.12 -37.34
N ARG A 295 -21.15 7.88 -36.30
CA ARG A 295 -21.34 8.82 -35.18
C ARG A 295 -20.50 8.44 -33.97
N TRP A 296 -19.51 9.25 -33.72
CA TRP A 296 -18.56 9.04 -32.64
C TRP A 296 -18.82 9.97 -31.45
N ARG A 297 -18.60 9.47 -30.26
CA ARG A 297 -18.63 10.22 -29.01
C ARG A 297 -17.36 9.97 -28.20
N ASP A 298 -16.96 10.94 -27.42
CA ASP A 298 -15.96 10.79 -26.39
C ASP A 298 -16.51 9.89 -25.29
N ALA A 299 -15.80 8.81 -24.91
CA ALA A 299 -16.30 7.84 -23.93
C ALA A 299 -16.44 8.42 -22.51
N ALA A 300 -15.68 9.45 -22.16
CA ALA A 300 -15.69 10.05 -20.83
C ALA A 300 -16.77 11.13 -20.70
N THR A 301 -16.99 11.93 -21.75
CA THR A 301 -17.91 13.08 -21.72
C THR A 301 -19.22 12.81 -22.40
N LEU A 302 -19.29 11.78 -23.26
CA LEU A 302 -20.38 11.48 -24.20
C LEU A 302 -20.64 12.61 -25.19
N ALA A 303 -19.75 13.60 -25.27
CA ALA A 303 -19.83 14.69 -26.26
C ALA A 303 -19.64 14.15 -27.68
N PRO A 304 -20.39 14.64 -28.67
CA PRO A 304 -20.22 14.24 -30.06
C PRO A 304 -18.83 14.68 -30.56
N VAL A 305 -18.20 13.83 -31.37
CA VAL A 305 -16.88 14.05 -31.95
C VAL A 305 -17.00 14.13 -33.47
N SER A 306 -16.47 15.18 -34.06
CA SER A 306 -16.48 15.32 -35.52
C SER A 306 -15.49 14.34 -36.17
N PRO A 307 -15.73 13.90 -37.42
CA PRO A 307 -14.76 13.07 -38.16
C PRO A 307 -13.38 13.72 -38.29
N ALA A 308 -13.30 15.02 -38.37
CA ALA A 308 -12.04 15.76 -38.44
C ALA A 308 -11.28 15.71 -37.11
N ASP A 309 -11.97 15.82 -35.98
CA ASP A 309 -11.35 15.72 -34.65
C ASP A 309 -10.90 14.29 -34.34
N LEU A 310 -11.70 13.31 -34.76
CA LEU A 310 -11.34 11.89 -34.65
C LEU A 310 -10.06 11.60 -35.47
N ALA A 311 -10.01 12.05 -36.72
CA ALA A 311 -8.84 11.88 -37.59
C ALA A 311 -7.60 12.59 -37.01
N ARG A 312 -7.75 13.81 -36.49
CA ARG A 312 -6.65 14.53 -35.83
C ARG A 312 -6.12 13.78 -34.61
N SER A 313 -7.01 13.31 -33.75
CA SER A 313 -6.64 12.60 -32.54
C SER A 313 -5.92 11.27 -32.86
N THR A 314 -6.41 10.52 -33.86
CA THR A 314 -5.77 9.27 -34.29
C THR A 314 -4.43 9.52 -34.97
N ALA A 315 -4.27 10.57 -35.76
CA ALA A 315 -3.00 10.93 -36.41
C ALA A 315 -1.93 11.40 -35.40
N ALA A 316 -2.35 12.04 -34.30
CA ALA A 316 -1.44 12.49 -33.24
C ALA A 316 -1.05 11.36 -32.27
N ALA A 317 -1.74 10.22 -32.28
CA ALA A 317 -1.49 9.11 -31.36
C ALA A 317 -0.22 8.34 -31.74
N ARG A 318 0.47 7.83 -30.71
CA ARG A 318 1.58 6.87 -30.89
C ARG A 318 1.06 5.45 -31.10
N LEU A 319 -0.08 5.14 -30.49
CA LEU A 319 -0.78 3.86 -30.59
C LEU A 319 -2.27 4.09 -30.84
N VAL A 320 -2.80 3.47 -31.87
CA VAL A 320 -4.24 3.35 -32.10
C VAL A 320 -4.71 1.95 -31.71
N VAL A 321 -5.74 1.88 -30.88
CA VAL A 321 -6.41 0.62 -30.51
C VAL A 321 -7.76 0.58 -31.24
N ALA A 322 -7.88 -0.31 -32.21
CA ALA A 322 -9.10 -0.53 -32.99
C ALA A 322 -9.84 -1.73 -32.40
N ALA A 323 -10.87 -1.47 -31.61
CA ALA A 323 -11.63 -2.50 -30.89
C ALA A 323 -13.08 -2.56 -31.38
N GLY A 324 -13.60 -3.78 -31.57
CA GLY A 324 -14.97 -3.98 -32.01
C GLY A 324 -15.08 -4.62 -33.40
N ASP A 325 -16.13 -4.25 -34.14
CA ASP A 325 -16.36 -4.72 -35.50
C ASP A 325 -15.47 -3.96 -36.49
N PRO A 326 -14.57 -4.64 -37.20
CA PRO A 326 -13.72 -4.00 -38.21
C PRO A 326 -14.50 -3.26 -39.31
N GLY A 327 -15.74 -3.66 -39.58
CA GLY A 327 -16.61 -3.01 -40.56
C GLY A 327 -17.16 -1.64 -40.13
N LEU A 328 -17.21 -1.39 -38.82
CA LEU A 328 -17.66 -0.12 -38.23
C LEU A 328 -16.52 0.85 -37.91
N LEU A 329 -15.29 0.36 -37.93
CA LEU A 329 -14.11 1.19 -37.67
C LEU A 329 -13.78 2.06 -38.90
N PRO A 330 -13.22 3.26 -38.70
CA PRO A 330 -12.83 4.11 -39.83
C PRO A 330 -11.90 3.37 -40.78
N PRO A 331 -12.08 3.51 -42.11
CA PRO A 331 -11.20 2.88 -43.08
C PRO A 331 -9.74 3.29 -42.84
N ARG A 332 -8.80 2.35 -43.00
CA ARG A 332 -7.35 2.50 -42.72
C ARG A 332 -6.64 3.50 -43.60
N GLY A 333 -7.16 4.72 -43.73
CA GLY A 333 -6.56 5.83 -44.46
C GLY A 333 -5.66 6.71 -43.57
N LEU A 334 -4.81 6.11 -42.72
CA LEU A 334 -3.81 6.91 -41.96
C LEU A 334 -2.74 7.42 -42.93
N PRO A 335 -2.33 8.70 -42.84
CA PRO A 335 -1.26 9.22 -43.67
C PRO A 335 0.01 8.38 -43.48
N ARG A 336 0.60 7.92 -44.60
CA ARG A 336 1.75 6.99 -44.60
C ARG A 336 3.04 7.54 -43.97
N ALA A 337 3.11 8.82 -43.65
CA ALA A 337 4.35 9.46 -43.25
C ALA A 337 4.80 9.15 -41.82
N VAL A 338 3.86 8.94 -40.88
CA VAL A 338 4.13 8.47 -39.50
C VAL A 338 2.89 7.67 -39.05
N ALA A 339 2.81 6.41 -39.44
CA ALA A 339 1.71 5.57 -39.01
C ALA A 339 1.89 5.22 -37.51
N PRO A 340 0.89 5.44 -36.66
CA PRO A 340 0.95 4.99 -35.27
C PRO A 340 1.03 3.46 -35.22
N SER A 341 1.57 2.91 -34.14
CA SER A 341 1.43 1.49 -33.84
C SER A 341 -0.05 1.13 -33.74
N LEU A 342 -0.42 -0.11 -34.07
CA LEU A 342 -1.81 -0.55 -34.14
C LEU A 342 -2.04 -1.78 -33.28
N LEU A 343 -3.03 -1.74 -32.39
CA LEU A 343 -3.63 -2.89 -31.74
C LEU A 343 -5.02 -3.12 -32.36
N SER A 344 -5.19 -4.22 -33.07
CA SER A 344 -6.50 -4.67 -33.57
C SER A 344 -7.11 -5.66 -32.57
N TRP A 345 -8.28 -5.33 -32.04
CA TRP A 345 -8.99 -6.12 -31.03
C TRP A 345 -10.46 -6.33 -31.45
N PRO A 346 -10.74 -7.24 -32.39
CA PRO A 346 -12.08 -7.52 -32.82
C PRO A 346 -12.88 -8.18 -31.70
N THR A 347 -14.12 -7.76 -31.50
CA THR A 347 -15.05 -8.29 -30.52
C THR A 347 -16.18 -9.10 -31.17
N VAL A 348 -16.20 -9.19 -32.50
CA VAL A 348 -17.17 -9.95 -33.29
C VAL A 348 -16.46 -10.94 -34.20
N GLY A 349 -17.17 -12.00 -34.54
CA GLY A 349 -16.65 -13.04 -35.43
C GLY A 349 -15.94 -14.18 -34.70
N GLY A 350 -15.52 -15.17 -35.51
CA GLY A 350 -14.85 -16.36 -35.02
C GLY A 350 -15.77 -17.57 -34.85
N VAL A 351 -15.15 -18.70 -34.56
CA VAL A 351 -15.85 -19.96 -34.27
C VAL A 351 -16.22 -19.96 -32.80
N PRO A 352 -17.51 -20.01 -32.45
CA PRO A 352 -17.94 -20.04 -31.05
C PRO A 352 -17.46 -21.32 -30.35
N GLY A 353 -17.26 -21.21 -29.05
CA GLY A 353 -16.88 -22.33 -28.18
C GLY A 353 -15.96 -21.92 -27.05
N ASP A 354 -15.66 -22.86 -26.18
CA ASP A 354 -14.74 -22.65 -25.06
C ASP A 354 -13.30 -22.83 -25.52
N TRP A 355 -12.62 -21.69 -25.75
CA TRP A 355 -11.27 -21.65 -26.25
C TRP A 355 -10.30 -21.37 -25.09
N TYR A 356 -9.55 -22.38 -24.69
CA TYR A 356 -8.58 -22.29 -23.56
C TYR A 356 -7.20 -21.89 -24.09
N VAL A 357 -6.55 -21.02 -23.36
CA VAL A 357 -5.18 -20.60 -23.66
C VAL A 357 -4.23 -21.78 -23.53
N GLU A 358 -3.30 -21.90 -24.49
CA GLU A 358 -2.23 -22.90 -24.46
C GLU A 358 -1.13 -22.49 -23.49
N SER A 359 -0.70 -23.41 -22.65
CA SER A 359 0.36 -23.20 -21.66
C SER A 359 1.52 -24.17 -21.90
N PRO A 360 2.78 -23.72 -21.92
CA PRO A 360 3.23 -22.32 -21.87
C PRO A 360 2.95 -21.57 -23.19
N PRO A 361 2.84 -20.23 -23.15
CA PRO A 361 2.74 -19.43 -24.37
C PRO A 361 3.99 -19.58 -25.25
N PRO A 362 3.84 -19.47 -26.59
CA PRO A 362 4.98 -19.59 -27.49
C PRO A 362 6.01 -18.46 -27.30
N PRO A 363 7.29 -18.73 -27.64
CA PRO A 363 8.34 -17.71 -27.56
C PRO A 363 8.00 -16.48 -28.41
N SER A 364 8.01 -15.31 -27.78
CA SER A 364 7.65 -14.04 -28.42
C SER A 364 8.29 -12.86 -27.71
N PRO A 365 8.32 -11.66 -28.32
CA PRO A 365 8.82 -10.44 -27.67
C PRO A 365 8.12 -10.08 -26.35
N VAL A 366 6.91 -10.60 -26.11
CA VAL A 366 6.11 -10.38 -24.90
C VAL A 366 6.12 -11.58 -23.94
N ALA A 367 6.79 -12.68 -24.27
CA ALA A 367 6.75 -13.93 -23.52
C ALA A 367 7.25 -13.75 -22.06
N ALA A 368 8.28 -12.94 -21.84
CA ALA A 368 8.79 -12.66 -20.48
C ALA A 368 7.76 -11.97 -19.59
N ALA A 369 6.95 -11.06 -20.14
CA ALA A 369 5.89 -10.37 -19.40
C ALA A 369 4.66 -11.27 -19.14
N LEU A 370 4.53 -12.38 -19.88
CA LEU A 370 3.47 -13.36 -19.74
C LEU A 370 3.90 -14.61 -18.97
N ALA A 371 5.16 -14.65 -18.52
CA ALA A 371 5.68 -15.76 -17.72
C ALA A 371 5.03 -15.78 -16.32
N GLY A 372 4.87 -16.99 -15.77
CA GLY A 372 4.32 -17.17 -14.42
C GLY A 372 2.80 -17.02 -14.31
N ILE A 373 2.09 -16.70 -15.40
CA ILE A 373 0.62 -16.65 -15.40
C ILE A 373 0.07 -18.08 -15.40
N PRO A 374 -0.85 -18.42 -14.48
CA PRO A 374 -1.47 -19.74 -14.43
C PRO A 374 -2.57 -19.86 -15.50
N TRP A 375 -2.17 -19.97 -16.76
CA TRP A 375 -3.07 -19.99 -17.92
C TRP A 375 -4.16 -21.06 -17.85
N ASP A 376 -3.89 -22.20 -17.20
CA ASP A 376 -4.86 -23.27 -17.03
C ASP A 376 -6.06 -22.90 -16.14
N SER A 377 -5.91 -21.88 -15.29
CA SER A 377 -6.96 -21.37 -14.41
C SER A 377 -7.79 -20.23 -15.04
N VAL A 378 -7.35 -19.71 -16.19
CA VAL A 378 -8.00 -18.59 -16.86
C VAL A 378 -9.27 -19.08 -17.58
N PRO A 379 -10.41 -18.35 -17.51
CA PRO A 379 -11.62 -18.73 -18.25
C PRO A 379 -11.38 -18.79 -19.76
N PRO A 380 -12.10 -19.65 -20.49
CA PRO A 380 -11.98 -19.72 -21.95
C PRO A 380 -12.50 -18.44 -22.61
N ALA A 381 -11.90 -18.09 -23.75
CA ALA A 381 -12.51 -17.15 -24.69
C ALA A 381 -13.78 -17.75 -25.31
N THR A 382 -14.76 -16.90 -25.69
CA THR A 382 -16.07 -17.33 -26.19
C THR A 382 -16.07 -17.69 -27.68
N ALA A 383 -15.16 -17.10 -28.42
CA ALA A 383 -14.93 -17.43 -29.82
C ALA A 383 -13.48 -17.13 -30.21
N ALA A 384 -12.97 -17.83 -31.22
CA ALA A 384 -11.68 -17.58 -31.81
C ALA A 384 -11.70 -17.74 -33.32
N THR A 385 -11.17 -16.75 -34.03
CA THR A 385 -11.07 -16.82 -35.49
C THR A 385 -9.77 -17.51 -35.93
N GLY A 386 -8.72 -17.38 -35.11
CA GLY A 386 -7.35 -17.64 -35.52
C GLY A 386 -6.85 -16.53 -36.47
N VAL A 387 -5.62 -16.10 -36.27
CA VAL A 387 -4.97 -15.22 -37.24
C VAL A 387 -4.48 -16.06 -38.39
N ALA A 388 -5.13 -15.96 -39.54
CA ALA A 388 -4.67 -16.67 -40.73
C ALA A 388 -3.19 -16.32 -40.98
N PRO A 389 -2.33 -17.31 -41.31
CA PRO A 389 -1.00 -17.01 -41.81
C PRO A 389 -1.19 -16.22 -43.09
N GLY A 390 -1.02 -14.90 -43.01
CA GLY A 390 -1.03 -14.06 -44.22
C GLY A 390 0.14 -14.43 -45.12
N ARG A 391 0.17 -13.88 -46.33
CA ARG A 391 1.31 -14.01 -47.27
C ARG A 391 2.63 -13.53 -46.65
N ASP A 392 2.54 -12.87 -45.50
CA ASP A 392 3.65 -12.32 -44.74
C ASP A 392 3.96 -13.22 -43.53
N THR A 393 4.98 -14.03 -43.66
CA THR A 393 5.47 -14.96 -42.62
C THR A 393 6.26 -14.29 -41.50
N SER A 394 6.42 -12.97 -41.54
CA SER A 394 7.26 -12.21 -40.59
C SER A 394 6.63 -12.02 -39.17
N GLY A 395 5.39 -12.42 -38.98
CA GLY A 395 4.70 -12.24 -37.71
C GLY A 395 4.99 -13.35 -36.69
N VAL A 396 5.18 -12.93 -35.43
CA VAL A 396 5.40 -13.84 -34.28
C VAL A 396 4.09 -14.09 -33.55
N VAL A 397 3.78 -15.36 -33.25
CA VAL A 397 2.64 -15.75 -32.42
C VAL A 397 3.01 -15.55 -30.94
N ALA A 398 2.20 -14.79 -30.22
CA ALA A 398 2.43 -14.53 -28.79
C ALA A 398 1.48 -15.32 -27.89
N LEU A 399 0.30 -15.71 -28.40
CA LEU A 399 -0.69 -16.49 -27.66
C LEU A 399 -1.49 -17.38 -28.59
N SER A 400 -1.75 -18.62 -28.18
CA SER A 400 -2.58 -19.59 -28.90
C SER A 400 -3.65 -20.15 -27.98
N VAL A 401 -4.74 -20.64 -28.56
CA VAL A 401 -5.84 -21.29 -27.85
C VAL A 401 -6.21 -22.62 -28.48
N ARG A 402 -6.83 -23.52 -27.69
CA ARG A 402 -7.39 -24.81 -28.16
C ARG A 402 -8.86 -24.92 -27.77
N LEU A 403 -9.69 -25.38 -28.68
CA LEU A 403 -11.09 -25.63 -28.40
C LEU A 403 -11.24 -26.80 -27.44
N ALA A 404 -11.96 -26.59 -26.34
CA ALA A 404 -12.18 -27.57 -25.27
C ALA A 404 -10.87 -28.27 -24.80
N ARG A 405 -9.74 -27.56 -24.82
CA ARG A 405 -8.40 -28.07 -24.51
C ARG A 405 -7.89 -29.17 -25.46
N ARG A 406 -8.52 -29.36 -26.62
CA ARG A 406 -8.22 -30.42 -27.57
C ARG A 406 -8.00 -29.83 -28.97
N GLY A 407 -7.55 -30.69 -29.91
CA GLY A 407 -7.37 -30.29 -31.30
C GLY A 407 -6.17 -29.39 -31.55
N ALA A 408 -6.11 -28.81 -32.75
CA ALA A 408 -5.03 -27.96 -33.19
C ALA A 408 -5.04 -26.60 -32.46
N ALA A 409 -3.86 -26.12 -32.06
CA ALA A 409 -3.70 -24.78 -31.51
C ALA A 409 -4.04 -23.73 -32.59
N ARG A 410 -4.80 -22.69 -32.19
CA ARG A 410 -5.10 -21.54 -33.04
C ARG A 410 -4.38 -20.29 -32.48
N PRO A 411 -3.54 -19.63 -33.28
CA PRO A 411 -2.96 -18.35 -32.88
C PRO A 411 -4.06 -17.31 -32.70
N ILE A 412 -4.07 -16.64 -31.54
CA ILE A 412 -5.02 -15.53 -31.25
C ILE A 412 -4.34 -14.21 -31.05
N VAL A 413 -3.04 -14.18 -30.70
CA VAL A 413 -2.26 -12.94 -30.63
C VAL A 413 -1.07 -13.06 -31.57
N ARG A 414 -1.02 -12.16 -32.53
CA ARG A 414 0.07 -12.06 -33.50
C ARG A 414 0.72 -10.70 -33.43
N LEU A 415 2.04 -10.68 -33.42
CA LEU A 415 2.88 -9.47 -33.41
C LEU A 415 3.62 -9.36 -34.73
N VAL A 416 3.54 -8.20 -35.36
CA VAL A 416 4.18 -7.89 -36.64
C VAL A 416 4.93 -6.58 -36.54
N VAL A 417 6.14 -6.51 -37.08
CA VAL A 417 6.87 -5.28 -37.30
C VAL A 417 7.05 -5.08 -38.80
N ARG A 418 6.48 -4.00 -39.32
CA ARG A 418 6.57 -3.66 -40.74
C ARG A 418 7.00 -2.19 -40.86
N ASP A 419 8.07 -1.94 -41.60
CA ASP A 419 8.61 -0.59 -41.83
C ASP A 419 8.81 0.20 -40.51
N GLY A 420 9.27 -0.48 -39.45
CA GLY A 420 9.45 0.12 -38.13
C GLY A 420 8.15 0.30 -37.31
N VAL A 421 6.99 0.08 -37.92
CA VAL A 421 5.68 0.16 -37.25
C VAL A 421 5.32 -1.19 -36.60
N ARG A 422 4.94 -1.18 -35.33
CA ARG A 422 4.53 -2.36 -34.58
C ARG A 422 3.02 -2.53 -34.66
N GLN A 423 2.59 -3.75 -34.94
CA GLN A 423 1.18 -4.10 -35.04
C GLN A 423 0.92 -5.38 -34.23
N ALA A 424 -0.13 -5.36 -33.43
CA ALA A 424 -0.63 -6.55 -32.73
C ALA A 424 -2.07 -6.79 -33.15
N THR A 425 -2.40 -8.05 -33.40
CA THR A 425 -3.77 -8.47 -33.71
C THR A 425 -4.18 -9.53 -32.70
N LEU A 426 -5.29 -9.27 -32.00
CA LEU A 426 -6.00 -10.28 -31.22
C LEU A 426 -7.16 -10.80 -32.06
N SER A 427 -7.43 -12.10 -32.05
CA SER A 427 -8.51 -12.74 -32.79
C SER A 427 -9.31 -13.70 -31.91
N ALA A 428 -9.61 -13.28 -30.71
CA ALA A 428 -10.50 -13.96 -29.76
C ALA A 428 -11.42 -12.94 -29.09
N THR A 429 -12.61 -13.40 -28.72
CA THR A 429 -13.63 -12.57 -28.07
C THR A 429 -14.00 -13.15 -26.70
N GLY A 430 -14.62 -12.33 -25.85
CA GLY A 430 -15.06 -12.75 -24.53
C GLY A 430 -13.98 -12.77 -23.45
N LEU A 431 -12.84 -12.12 -23.69
CA LEU A 431 -11.74 -12.02 -22.74
C LEU A 431 -12.11 -11.15 -21.51
N TYR A 432 -13.16 -10.32 -21.60
CA TYR A 432 -13.73 -9.61 -20.45
C TYR A 432 -14.07 -10.53 -19.28
N ARG A 433 -14.36 -11.81 -19.54
CA ARG A 433 -14.63 -12.83 -18.51
C ARG A 433 -13.46 -13.04 -17.56
N TRP A 434 -12.22 -12.79 -17.99
CA TRP A 434 -11.04 -12.88 -17.16
C TRP A 434 -11.07 -11.84 -16.04
N VAL A 435 -11.51 -10.62 -16.39
CA VAL A 435 -11.65 -9.53 -15.42
C VAL A 435 -12.81 -9.81 -14.47
N PHE A 436 -13.96 -10.30 -15.00
CA PHE A 436 -15.11 -10.65 -14.18
C PHE A 436 -14.83 -11.72 -13.14
N ARG A 437 -14.01 -12.70 -13.48
CA ARG A 437 -13.65 -13.77 -12.55
C ARG A 437 -12.78 -13.24 -11.38
N GLY A 438 -12.05 -12.16 -11.57
CA GLY A 438 -11.15 -11.61 -10.56
C GLY A 438 -9.88 -12.43 -10.33
N GLY A 439 -9.14 -12.13 -9.27
CA GLY A 439 -7.95 -12.84 -8.85
C GLY A 439 -6.89 -13.00 -9.95
N ALA A 440 -6.30 -14.19 -10.07
CA ALA A 440 -5.27 -14.51 -11.06
C ALA A 440 -5.72 -14.29 -12.52
N SER A 441 -7.02 -14.49 -12.82
CA SER A 441 -7.55 -14.27 -14.17
C SER A 441 -7.56 -12.79 -14.55
N ALA A 442 -7.95 -11.90 -13.64
CA ALA A 442 -7.88 -10.46 -13.85
C ALA A 442 -6.44 -9.97 -13.98
N GLN A 443 -5.51 -10.56 -13.22
CA GLN A 443 -4.08 -10.28 -13.35
C GLN A 443 -3.55 -10.72 -14.72
N ALA A 444 -3.97 -11.89 -15.23
CA ALA A 444 -3.61 -12.36 -16.55
C ALA A 444 -4.07 -11.40 -17.66
N TYR A 445 -5.30 -10.87 -17.55
CA TYR A 445 -5.82 -9.88 -18.50
C TYR A 445 -4.99 -8.58 -18.46
N ARG A 446 -4.71 -8.05 -17.27
CA ARG A 446 -3.87 -6.84 -17.11
C ARG A 446 -2.47 -7.06 -17.66
N ALA A 447 -1.85 -8.21 -17.38
CA ALA A 447 -0.52 -8.54 -17.86
C ALA A 447 -0.48 -8.62 -19.39
N LEU A 448 -1.50 -9.23 -20.02
CA LEU A 448 -1.62 -9.30 -21.48
C LEU A 448 -1.73 -7.89 -22.09
N VAL A 449 -2.68 -7.07 -21.59
CA VAL A 449 -2.88 -5.72 -22.10
C VAL A 449 -1.64 -4.84 -21.87
N ALA A 450 -1.01 -4.94 -20.72
CA ALA A 450 0.23 -4.20 -20.40
C ALA A 450 1.38 -4.62 -21.33
N ALA A 451 1.60 -5.92 -21.51
CA ALA A 451 2.66 -6.46 -22.37
C ALA A 451 2.51 -6.01 -23.85
N LEU A 452 1.28 -6.06 -24.36
CA LEU A 452 0.98 -5.62 -25.74
C LEU A 452 1.16 -4.09 -25.87
N THR A 453 0.68 -3.33 -24.90
CA THR A 453 0.81 -1.85 -24.91
C THR A 453 2.26 -1.42 -24.85
N ASP A 454 3.05 -1.99 -23.94
CA ASP A 454 4.47 -1.70 -23.81
C ASP A 454 5.25 -2.05 -25.07
N TRP A 455 4.96 -3.22 -25.65
CA TRP A 455 5.61 -3.62 -26.90
C TRP A 455 5.24 -2.67 -28.05
N LEU A 456 3.97 -2.31 -28.21
CA LEU A 456 3.46 -1.45 -29.28
C LEU A 456 3.98 -0.02 -29.16
N LEU A 457 4.12 0.51 -27.95
CA LEU A 457 4.66 1.86 -27.75
C LEU A 457 6.18 1.96 -27.90
N GLY A 458 6.84 0.88 -28.28
CA GLY A 458 8.28 0.87 -28.46
C GLY A 458 9.07 0.75 -27.16
N GLY A 459 8.43 0.30 -26.08
CA GLY A 459 9.06 0.03 -24.80
C GLY A 459 10.21 -0.99 -24.82
N GLY A 460 10.66 -1.37 -26.01
CA GLY A 460 11.69 -2.37 -26.25
C GLY A 460 13.14 -1.89 -26.22
N ASP A 461 13.39 -0.60 -26.28
CA ASP A 461 14.77 -0.06 -26.20
C ASP A 461 15.27 0.02 -24.76
N GLY A 462 14.71 -0.84 -23.93
CA GLY A 462 14.88 -1.12 -22.52
C GLY A 462 16.28 -1.04 -21.90
N ARG A 463 16.98 0.05 -22.13
CA ARG A 463 18.25 0.38 -21.46
C ARG A 463 18.07 1.31 -20.24
N GLY A 464 16.84 1.61 -19.84
CA GLY A 464 16.56 2.48 -18.70
C GLY A 464 16.03 1.71 -17.49
N GLU A 465 16.57 2.03 -16.33
CA GLU A 465 15.98 1.69 -15.04
C GLU A 465 14.53 2.21 -15.00
N ARG A 466 13.57 1.32 -14.81
CA ARG A 466 12.15 1.69 -14.78
C ARG A 466 11.56 1.33 -13.44
N PHE A 467 11.17 2.33 -12.69
CA PHE A 467 10.47 2.19 -11.44
C PHE A 467 9.38 3.26 -11.31
N VAL A 468 8.32 2.94 -10.63
CA VAL A 468 7.20 3.87 -10.43
C VAL A 468 6.76 3.84 -8.97
N PRO A 469 6.31 4.95 -8.41
CA PRO A 469 5.65 4.92 -7.11
C PRO A 469 4.36 4.11 -7.22
N VAL A 470 4.06 3.33 -6.18
CA VAL A 470 2.79 2.60 -6.05
C VAL A 470 1.67 3.57 -5.76
N THR A 471 1.95 4.55 -4.90
CA THR A 471 1.08 5.69 -4.58
C THR A 471 1.85 6.98 -4.81
N TYR A 472 1.21 7.96 -5.38
CA TYR A 472 1.83 9.26 -5.69
C TYR A 472 1.70 10.25 -4.53
N GLU A 473 0.71 10.06 -3.67
CA GLU A 473 0.51 10.82 -2.43
C GLU A 473 0.53 9.86 -1.26
N VAL A 474 1.31 10.19 -0.24
CA VAL A 474 1.40 9.39 0.99
C VAL A 474 1.33 10.29 2.22
N PRO A 475 0.70 9.83 3.30
CA PRO A 475 0.72 10.54 4.58
C PRO A 475 2.14 10.66 5.13
N ASN A 476 2.40 11.72 5.87
CA ASN A 476 3.66 11.91 6.57
C ASN A 476 3.96 10.75 7.54
N GLY A 477 5.22 10.33 7.59
CA GLY A 477 5.64 9.16 8.36
C GLY A 477 5.41 7.81 7.65
N MET A 478 4.72 7.81 6.48
CA MET A 478 4.61 6.64 5.63
C MET A 478 5.70 6.66 4.56
N PRO A 479 6.31 5.51 4.22
CA PRO A 479 7.27 5.45 3.14
C PRO A 479 6.57 5.56 1.78
N VAL A 480 7.21 6.23 0.84
CA VAL A 480 6.87 6.09 -0.57
C VAL A 480 7.33 4.71 -1.03
N VAL A 481 6.38 3.89 -1.46
CA VAL A 481 6.66 2.54 -1.97
C VAL A 481 6.86 2.64 -3.48
N TRP A 482 7.99 2.15 -3.94
CA TRP A 482 8.37 2.10 -5.36
C TRP A 482 8.26 0.68 -5.87
N ARG A 483 7.86 0.52 -7.12
CA ARG A 483 7.82 -0.78 -7.81
C ARG A 483 8.76 -0.77 -8.99
N TRP A 484 9.61 -1.79 -9.07
CA TRP A 484 10.42 -2.04 -10.24
C TRP A 484 9.57 -2.53 -11.42
N VAL A 485 9.82 -1.99 -12.60
CA VAL A 485 9.05 -2.32 -13.82
C VAL A 485 9.98 -2.61 -14.99
N GLY A 486 11.29 -2.65 -14.79
CA GLY A 486 12.30 -2.92 -15.82
C GLY A 486 12.29 -4.39 -16.27
N ARG A 487 12.78 -4.64 -17.50
CA ARG A 487 13.11 -6.00 -17.96
C ARG A 487 14.30 -6.51 -17.15
N GLY A 488 14.20 -7.69 -16.55
CA GLY A 488 15.17 -8.23 -15.61
C GLY A 488 14.65 -8.19 -14.19
N GLY A 489 13.31 -8.31 -14.04
CA GLY A 489 12.72 -8.52 -12.72
C GLY A 489 13.42 -9.63 -11.98
N THR A 490 13.45 -9.57 -10.67
CA THR A 490 14.07 -10.43 -9.68
C THR A 490 13.87 -11.94 -9.86
N GLY A 491 13.19 -12.38 -10.93
CA GLY A 491 12.88 -13.78 -11.24
C GLY A 491 14.05 -14.65 -11.73
N GLY A 492 15.24 -14.09 -11.97
CA GLY A 492 16.36 -14.86 -12.52
C GLY A 492 17.58 -15.05 -11.62
N THR A 493 17.89 -14.10 -10.74
CA THR A 493 19.12 -14.15 -9.94
C THR A 493 18.95 -13.89 -8.46
N GLY A 494 17.76 -13.47 -7.99
CA GLY A 494 17.50 -13.20 -6.57
C GLY A 494 18.32 -12.06 -5.95
N GLN A 495 19.10 -11.33 -6.75
CA GLN A 495 19.89 -10.21 -6.23
C GLN A 495 19.07 -8.92 -6.16
N PRO A 496 19.19 -8.16 -5.07
CA PRO A 496 18.56 -6.86 -4.94
C PRO A 496 19.10 -5.90 -6.02
N ILE A 497 18.21 -5.07 -6.56
CA ILE A 497 18.55 -4.04 -7.55
C ILE A 497 18.62 -2.71 -6.83
N ASP A 498 19.77 -2.06 -6.89
CA ASP A 498 19.99 -0.73 -6.34
C ASP A 498 19.90 0.33 -7.45
N VAL A 499 19.03 1.32 -7.26
CA VAL A 499 18.83 2.42 -8.21
C VAL A 499 19.04 3.75 -7.53
N VAL A 500 19.92 4.57 -8.07
CA VAL A 500 20.15 5.92 -7.57
C VAL A 500 19.08 6.87 -8.11
N VAL A 501 18.32 7.46 -7.21
CA VAL A 501 17.27 8.43 -7.51
C VAL A 501 17.64 9.82 -6.99
N ARG A 502 17.42 10.84 -7.80
CA ARG A 502 17.48 12.24 -7.41
C ARG A 502 16.08 12.72 -7.06
N LEU A 503 15.96 13.41 -5.96
CA LEU A 503 14.73 13.96 -5.44
C LEU A 503 14.90 15.46 -5.24
N ALA A 504 14.21 16.26 -6.02
CA ALA A 504 14.20 17.71 -5.92
C ALA A 504 12.88 18.15 -5.26
N GLY A 505 12.96 18.72 -4.06
CA GLY A 505 11.83 19.22 -3.30
C GLY A 505 12.07 20.67 -2.82
N ASN A 506 11.12 21.20 -2.06
CA ASN A 506 11.19 22.57 -1.54
C ASN A 506 12.42 22.83 -0.62
N ALA A 507 12.92 21.78 0.03
CA ALA A 507 14.10 21.83 0.89
C ALA A 507 15.43 21.67 0.14
N GLY A 508 15.39 21.55 -1.18
CA GLY A 508 16.55 21.33 -2.04
C GLY A 508 16.57 19.96 -2.73
N GLU A 509 17.72 19.65 -3.32
CA GLU A 509 17.94 18.36 -4.01
C GLU A 509 18.64 17.37 -3.08
N ARG A 510 18.16 16.13 -3.06
CA ARG A 510 18.81 15.02 -2.36
C ARG A 510 18.96 13.82 -3.30
N VAL A 511 19.94 12.99 -3.02
CA VAL A 511 20.20 11.77 -3.76
C VAL A 511 20.04 10.60 -2.81
N ASP A 512 19.20 9.64 -3.18
CA ASP A 512 18.94 8.42 -2.41
C ASP A 512 19.13 7.19 -3.28
N THR A 513 19.24 6.03 -2.64
CA THR A 513 19.30 4.72 -3.32
C THR A 513 18.05 3.91 -2.99
N LEU A 514 17.26 3.61 -4.00
CA LEU A 514 16.15 2.66 -3.90
C LEU A 514 16.71 1.24 -3.99
N ARG A 515 16.49 0.46 -2.94
CA ARG A 515 16.89 -0.96 -2.87
C ARG A 515 15.65 -1.81 -3.08
N PHE A 516 15.55 -2.39 -4.26
CA PHE A 516 14.41 -3.25 -4.61
C PHE A 516 14.64 -4.65 -4.07
N ASP A 517 13.68 -5.13 -3.30
CA ASP A 517 13.66 -6.48 -2.76
C ASP A 517 13.34 -7.55 -3.82
N ALA A 518 13.21 -8.81 -3.41
CA ALA A 518 12.86 -9.93 -4.28
C ALA A 518 11.46 -9.79 -4.91
N ALA A 519 10.56 -9.01 -4.31
CA ALA A 519 9.23 -8.69 -4.86
C ALA A 519 9.27 -7.50 -5.84
N GLY A 520 10.45 -6.89 -6.03
CA GLY A 520 10.62 -5.70 -6.86
C GLY A 520 10.04 -4.44 -6.21
N GLN A 521 10.05 -4.36 -4.88
CA GLN A 521 9.59 -3.20 -4.13
C GLN A 521 10.75 -2.55 -3.38
N ALA A 522 10.71 -1.23 -3.28
CA ALA A 522 11.63 -0.43 -2.48
C ALA A 522 10.84 0.61 -1.70
N GLU A 523 11.24 0.87 -0.47
CA GLU A 523 10.60 1.87 0.39
C GLU A 523 11.57 3.02 0.66
N LEU A 524 11.06 4.24 0.62
CA LEU A 524 11.83 5.44 0.94
C LEU A 524 10.99 6.39 1.80
N LEU A 525 11.48 6.69 3.00
CA LEU A 525 10.84 7.65 3.89
C LEU A 525 11.30 9.07 3.52
N LEU A 526 10.35 9.94 3.23
CA LEU A 526 10.57 11.33 2.88
C LEU A 526 9.85 12.26 3.88
N PRO A 527 10.44 13.42 4.22
CA PRO A 527 9.72 14.47 4.94
C PRO A 527 8.51 15.00 4.15
N PRO A 528 7.57 15.72 4.80
CA PRO A 528 6.48 16.37 4.09
C PRO A 528 6.96 17.30 2.99
N GLY A 529 6.32 17.21 1.82
CA GLY A 529 6.65 18.03 0.66
C GLY A 529 6.34 17.36 -0.67
N VAL A 530 6.54 18.11 -1.73
CA VAL A 530 6.38 17.63 -3.11
C VAL A 530 7.77 17.41 -3.70
N TYR A 531 8.01 16.22 -4.25
CA TYR A 531 9.33 15.81 -4.75
C TYR A 531 9.25 15.42 -6.22
N ARG A 532 10.03 16.11 -7.06
CA ARG A 532 10.31 15.66 -8.41
C ARG A 532 11.42 14.62 -8.36
N TYR A 533 11.17 13.43 -8.86
CA TYR A 533 12.19 12.38 -8.91
C TYR A 533 12.69 12.12 -10.33
N ALA A 534 13.96 11.74 -10.43
CA ALA A 534 14.58 11.29 -11.67
C ALA A 534 15.60 10.18 -11.38
N SER A 535 15.65 9.13 -12.21
CA SER A 535 16.74 8.17 -12.16
C SER A 535 18.04 8.81 -12.65
N ARG A 536 19.19 8.43 -12.07
CA ARG A 536 20.50 8.94 -12.47
C ARG A 536 20.84 8.62 -13.94
N GLY A 537 20.33 7.50 -14.45
CA GLY A 537 20.45 7.10 -15.87
C GLY A 537 19.53 7.84 -16.83
N GLY A 538 18.71 8.79 -16.39
CA GLY A 538 17.82 9.61 -17.21
C GLY A 538 16.58 8.89 -17.75
N GLY A 539 16.29 7.68 -17.28
CA GLY A 539 15.18 6.85 -17.79
C GLY A 539 13.81 7.26 -17.27
N GLU A 540 13.63 7.35 -15.96
CA GLU A 540 12.33 7.59 -15.33
C GLU A 540 12.29 8.94 -14.63
N ARG A 541 11.17 9.65 -14.73
CA ARG A 541 10.91 10.93 -14.06
C ARG A 541 9.45 10.98 -13.62
N GLY A 542 9.20 11.68 -12.52
CA GLY A 542 7.86 11.89 -12.05
C GLY A 542 7.81 12.80 -10.85
N LEU A 543 6.68 12.74 -10.14
CA LEU A 543 6.40 13.53 -8.97
C LEU A 543 5.73 12.66 -7.91
N VAL A 544 6.12 12.84 -6.65
CA VAL A 544 5.45 12.25 -5.48
C VAL A 544 5.24 13.35 -4.44
N ALA A 545 4.18 13.21 -3.67
CA ALA A 545 3.85 14.12 -2.59
C ALA A 545 3.77 13.37 -1.26
N VAL A 546 4.37 13.96 -0.23
CA VAL A 546 4.19 13.51 1.16
C VAL A 546 3.35 14.55 1.86
N GLU A 547 2.15 14.17 2.25
CA GLU A 547 1.16 15.07 2.84
C GLU A 547 1.29 15.11 4.36
N THR A 548 1.15 16.29 4.96
CA THR A 548 0.93 16.40 6.41
C THR A 548 -0.53 16.04 6.69
N TYR A 549 -0.81 14.76 6.71
CA TYR A 549 -2.15 14.21 6.84
C TYR A 549 -2.15 12.93 7.67
N SER A 550 -3.23 12.67 8.41
CA SER A 550 -3.44 11.44 9.15
C SER A 550 -4.91 11.02 9.10
N ASP A 551 -5.15 9.76 8.75
CA ASP A 551 -6.49 9.16 8.87
C ASP A 551 -6.99 9.07 10.32
N GLU A 552 -6.09 9.18 11.30
CA GLU A 552 -6.41 9.14 12.74
C GLU A 552 -7.06 10.43 13.25
N TRP A 553 -7.09 11.50 12.46
CA TRP A 553 -7.89 12.69 12.77
C TRP A 553 -9.38 12.40 12.65
N ARG A 554 -9.76 11.48 11.79
CA ARG A 554 -11.14 11.04 11.64
C ARG A 554 -11.58 10.16 12.83
N PRO A 555 -12.87 10.15 13.20
CA PRO A 555 -13.37 9.25 14.23
C PRO A 555 -13.10 7.80 13.85
N ALA A 556 -12.31 7.11 14.66
CA ALA A 556 -12.03 5.71 14.45
C ALA A 556 -13.23 4.86 14.87
N GLN A 557 -13.52 3.79 14.12
CA GLN A 557 -14.55 2.80 14.50
C GLN A 557 -14.20 2.07 15.80
N ALA A 558 -12.90 1.94 16.09
CA ALA A 558 -12.40 1.34 17.32
C ALA A 558 -11.32 2.24 17.91
N MET A 559 -11.47 2.55 19.19
CA MET A 559 -10.52 3.32 19.98
C MET A 559 -9.89 2.44 21.04
N LEU A 560 -8.58 2.62 21.25
CA LEU A 560 -7.90 2.00 22.37
C LEU A 560 -8.53 2.50 23.69
N ARG A 561 -8.77 1.60 24.63
CA ARG A 561 -9.32 1.95 25.96
C ARG A 561 -8.25 1.81 27.00
N ALA A 562 -8.30 2.66 28.01
CA ALA A 562 -7.43 2.57 29.17
C ALA A 562 -7.58 1.21 29.87
N GLN A 563 -6.46 0.60 30.21
CA GLN A 563 -6.42 -0.73 30.81
C GLN A 563 -5.20 -0.84 31.72
N GLU A 564 -5.38 -1.40 32.91
CA GLU A 564 -4.26 -1.84 33.73
C GLU A 564 -3.73 -3.16 33.13
N GLY A 565 -2.46 -3.18 32.73
CA GLY A 565 -1.82 -4.37 32.18
C GLY A 565 -1.71 -5.50 33.23
N ALA A 566 -1.65 -6.73 32.78
CA ALA A 566 -1.29 -7.84 33.64
C ALA A 566 0.08 -7.54 34.28
N PRO A 567 0.25 -7.72 35.60
CA PRO A 567 1.53 -7.50 36.23
C PRO A 567 2.58 -8.34 35.51
N ALA A 568 3.59 -7.69 34.94
CA ALA A 568 4.71 -8.37 34.31
C ALA A 568 5.55 -8.99 35.42
N ALA A 569 5.15 -10.18 35.84
CA ALA A 569 5.90 -10.96 36.80
C ALA A 569 6.97 -11.75 36.02
N ARG A 570 8.22 -11.43 36.26
CA ARG A 570 9.33 -12.25 35.79
C ARG A 570 9.42 -13.48 36.69
N LEU A 571 9.15 -14.64 36.14
CA LEU A 571 9.41 -15.89 36.85
C LEU A 571 10.93 -16.11 36.86
N VAL A 572 11.55 -15.81 37.99
CA VAL A 572 12.97 -16.09 38.20
C VAL A 572 13.08 -17.45 38.85
N GLY A 573 13.81 -18.33 38.22
CA GLY A 573 14.14 -19.62 38.81
C GLY A 573 15.20 -19.43 39.91
N VAL A 574 14.80 -19.56 41.17
CA VAL A 574 15.73 -19.52 42.30
C VAL A 574 16.08 -20.94 42.67
N GLY A 575 17.32 -21.32 42.45
CA GLY A 575 17.84 -22.62 42.85
C GLY A 575 17.95 -22.74 44.36
N LEU A 576 17.83 -23.96 44.90
CA LEU A 576 18.00 -24.19 46.31
C LEU A 576 19.40 -23.76 46.81
N ARG A 577 20.41 -23.82 45.94
CA ARG A 577 21.80 -23.37 46.20
C ARG A 577 21.90 -21.86 46.47
N ASP A 578 20.99 -21.07 45.93
CA ASP A 578 20.96 -19.62 46.12
C ASP A 578 20.53 -19.23 47.53
N ARG A 579 20.05 -20.19 48.30
CA ARG A 579 19.62 -19.99 49.68
C ARG A 579 20.71 -20.52 50.66
N TRP A 580 21.64 -19.65 51.06
CA TRP A 580 22.77 -19.94 51.90
C TRP A 580 22.49 -20.74 53.16
N TRP A 581 21.30 -20.63 53.75
CA TRP A 581 20.92 -21.34 55.00
C TRP A 581 20.81 -22.86 54.83
N TRP A 582 20.62 -23.40 53.61
CA TRP A 582 20.65 -24.85 53.36
C TRP A 582 22.04 -25.42 53.53
N PHE A 583 23.09 -24.64 53.23
CA PHE A 583 24.45 -25.01 53.52
C PHE A 583 24.71 -25.05 55.03
N VAL A 584 24.12 -24.07 55.76
CA VAL A 584 24.22 -24.02 57.22
C VAL A 584 23.55 -25.26 57.85
N VAL A 585 22.38 -25.68 57.34
CA VAL A 585 21.68 -26.89 57.82
C VAL A 585 22.51 -28.13 57.61
N ALA A 586 23.09 -28.29 56.41
CA ALA A 586 23.97 -29.45 56.12
C ALA A 586 25.20 -29.46 57.02
N ILE A 587 25.90 -28.35 57.13
CA ILE A 587 27.10 -28.23 57.98
C ILE A 587 26.76 -28.45 59.47
N ALA A 588 25.68 -27.83 59.94
CA ALA A 588 25.25 -27.98 61.33
C ALA A 588 24.87 -29.42 61.69
N ALA A 589 24.18 -30.13 60.79
CA ALA A 589 23.83 -31.54 60.99
C ALA A 589 25.07 -32.44 61.14
N PHE A 590 26.07 -32.27 60.25
CA PHE A 590 27.31 -33.04 60.33
C PHE A 590 28.18 -32.62 61.55
N ALA A 591 28.24 -31.33 61.85
CA ALA A 591 28.99 -30.83 62.99
C ALA A 591 28.37 -31.32 64.31
N ALA A 592 27.05 -31.34 64.42
CA ALA A 592 26.31 -31.86 65.59
C ALA A 592 26.54 -33.38 65.73
N GLU A 593 26.47 -34.15 64.63
CA GLU A 593 26.79 -35.58 64.63
C GLU A 593 28.24 -35.81 65.10
N TRP A 594 29.19 -35.06 64.55
CA TRP A 594 30.59 -35.17 64.92
C TRP A 594 30.82 -34.86 66.42
N ALA A 595 30.29 -33.74 66.88
CA ALA A 595 30.42 -33.32 68.29
C ALA A 595 29.81 -34.34 69.24
N TRP A 596 28.66 -34.91 68.88
CA TRP A 596 28.00 -35.93 69.68
C TRP A 596 28.79 -37.24 69.72
N ARG A 597 29.34 -37.73 68.57
CA ARG A 597 30.23 -38.90 68.54
C ARG A 597 31.45 -38.70 69.40
N ARG A 598 32.10 -37.55 69.35
CA ARG A 598 33.28 -37.22 70.13
C ARG A 598 32.98 -37.23 71.64
N ARG A 599 31.83 -36.77 72.07
CA ARG A 599 31.41 -36.79 73.46
C ARG A 599 31.14 -38.21 73.97
N GLN A 600 30.83 -39.15 73.09
CA GLN A 600 30.58 -40.54 73.44
C GLN A 600 31.82 -41.44 73.23
N GLY A 601 32.99 -40.87 72.91
CA GLY A 601 34.24 -41.62 72.70
C GLY A 601 34.24 -42.53 71.46
N LEU A 602 33.33 -42.23 70.49
CA LEU A 602 33.29 -42.92 69.21
C LEU A 602 34.14 -42.18 68.17
N PRO A 603 34.91 -42.89 67.32
CA PRO A 603 35.73 -42.27 66.25
C PRO A 603 34.88 -41.58 65.16
#